data_af5cbdafc11b8bf697f2fff0010263a5
#
_entry.id   af5cbdafc11b8bf697f2fff0010263a5
#
_cell.length_a   1.000
_cell.length_b   1.000
_cell.length_c   1.000
_cell.angle_alpha   90.00
_cell.angle_beta   90.00
_cell.angle_gamma   90.00
#
_symmetry.space_group_name_H-M   'P 1'
#
loop_
_entity.id
_entity.type
_entity.pdbx_description
1 polymer ?
#
loop_
_entity_poly.entity_id
_entity_poly.type
_entity_poly.pdbx_seq_one_letter_code
_entity_poly.pdbx_strand_id
1 'polypeptide(L)'
;CPSELESAARPMDKRILLIEHNPEPHDDRASAHLAELGFELDWRHPWNGDDLETSLDDLAGSVIYGGGQNVDQQDQHPYLTAEMRWIDRCLENDIPLLGLCLGGQLIAHTLGAKVGPHDAGLHEFGYYPIRSVDTTEHFLSGELYVMQCHYHGFELPEGARLLAQGNSYPNQAFAFGENAYGLQFHPECTLTTLQRWQTSDWAPWGRPGAQTKEQQDTLATLHDGPMHDWFLNFLEKLFEPPQVRS
;
A
#
# COMPACT_ATOMS: atom_id res chain seq x y z
N CYS A 1 10.17 8.38 55.40
CA CYS A 1 9.53 8.75 54.12
C CYS A 1 10.20 7.96 53.02
N PRO A 2 9.49 7.06 52.33
CA PRO A 2 9.98 6.51 51.08
C PRO A 2 9.53 7.42 49.97
N SER A 3 10.46 7.83 49.13
CA SER A 3 10.27 8.57 47.90
C SER A 3 9.40 7.77 46.93
N GLU A 4 8.26 8.33 46.57
CA GLU A 4 7.50 7.92 45.40
C GLU A 4 8.35 8.18 44.16
N LEU A 5 8.95 7.14 43.63
CA LEU A 5 9.44 7.11 42.27
C LEU A 5 8.19 7.09 41.37
N GLU A 6 7.79 8.28 40.90
CA GLU A 6 6.89 8.38 39.76
C GLU A 6 7.51 7.55 38.63
N SER A 7 6.89 6.41 38.33
CA SER A 7 7.08 5.67 37.13
C SER A 7 6.69 6.60 35.98
N ALA A 8 7.68 7.24 35.38
CA ALA A 8 7.46 7.92 34.12
C ALA A 8 6.87 6.89 33.14
N ALA A 9 5.59 7.03 32.81
CA ALA A 9 4.97 6.22 31.77
C ALA A 9 5.83 6.37 30.52
N ARG A 10 6.36 5.24 30.01
CA ARG A 10 7.00 5.22 28.68
C ARG A 10 5.99 5.84 27.70
N PRO A 11 6.41 6.69 26.76
CA PRO A 11 5.53 7.08 25.67
C PRO A 11 4.97 5.78 25.09
N MET A 12 3.65 5.69 24.92
CA MET A 12 3.04 4.51 24.32
C MET A 12 3.61 4.40 22.91
N ASP A 13 4.33 3.32 22.64
CA ASP A 13 4.89 3.06 21.33
C ASP A 13 3.70 2.96 20.36
N LYS A 14 3.64 3.85 19.39
CA LYS A 14 2.58 3.85 18.38
C LYS A 14 2.77 2.65 17.47
N ARG A 15 1.69 1.93 17.21
CA ARG A 15 1.67 0.70 16.42
C ARG A 15 1.11 0.97 15.02
N ILE A 16 1.71 0.34 14.01
CA ILE A 16 1.18 0.24 12.64
C ILE A 16 0.74 -1.20 12.41
N LEU A 17 -0.51 -1.40 12.01
CA LEU A 17 -1.02 -2.72 11.63
C LEU A 17 -0.77 -2.96 10.14
N LEU A 18 -0.04 -4.05 9.84
CA LEU A 18 0.37 -4.43 8.50
C LEU A 18 -0.36 -5.71 8.08
N ILE A 19 -1.12 -5.67 7.00
CA ILE A 19 -1.91 -6.82 6.51
C ILE A 19 -1.27 -7.38 5.24
N GLU A 20 -0.89 -8.66 5.28
CA GLU A 20 -0.35 -9.40 4.13
C GLU A 20 -1.29 -10.51 3.68
N HIS A 21 -1.22 -10.85 2.39
CA HIS A 21 -2.06 -11.85 1.73
C HIS A 21 -1.32 -13.15 1.40
N ASN A 22 0.00 -13.16 1.52
CA ASN A 22 0.87 -14.31 1.23
C ASN A 22 2.05 -14.31 2.21
N PRO A 23 2.71 -15.45 2.45
CA PRO A 23 3.94 -15.51 3.23
C PRO A 23 5.09 -14.90 2.42
N GLU A 24 5.40 -13.62 2.66
CA GLU A 24 6.51 -12.92 2.01
C GLU A 24 7.61 -12.60 3.04
N PRO A 25 8.87 -12.47 2.62
CA PRO A 25 9.90 -11.87 3.44
C PRO A 25 9.54 -10.42 3.74
N HIS A 26 9.71 -9.96 4.99
CA HIS A 26 9.49 -8.57 5.37
C HIS A 26 10.71 -7.71 5.00
N ASP A 27 11.03 -7.67 3.70
CA ASP A 27 12.16 -6.95 3.11
C ASP A 27 11.73 -5.76 2.24
N ASP A 28 10.49 -5.33 2.41
CA ASP A 28 9.89 -4.18 1.73
C ASP A 28 10.27 -2.84 2.37
N ARG A 29 10.13 -1.76 1.59
CA ARG A 29 10.49 -0.41 2.04
C ARG A 29 9.56 0.16 3.09
N ALA A 30 8.27 -0.19 3.06
CA ALA A 30 7.30 0.36 3.99
C ALA A 30 7.59 -0.13 5.41
N SER A 31 7.70 -1.44 5.61
CA SER A 31 7.97 -2.02 6.92
C SER A 31 9.34 -1.58 7.46
N ALA A 32 10.38 -1.57 6.62
CA ALA A 32 11.71 -1.14 7.02
C ALA A 32 11.70 0.32 7.51
N HIS A 33 11.13 1.24 6.73
CA HIS A 33 11.12 2.66 7.07
C HIS A 33 10.23 2.96 8.29
N LEU A 34 9.06 2.34 8.40
CA LEU A 34 8.19 2.52 9.56
C LEU A 34 8.85 2.04 10.86
N ALA A 35 9.62 0.94 10.81
CA ALA A 35 10.42 0.49 11.94
C ALA A 35 11.54 1.49 12.30
N GLU A 36 12.23 2.06 11.29
CA GLU A 36 13.25 3.11 11.49
C GLU A 36 12.67 4.38 12.13
N LEU A 37 11.42 4.73 11.79
CA LEU A 37 10.69 5.84 12.42
C LEU A 37 10.25 5.55 13.86
N GLY A 38 10.45 4.33 14.36
CA GLY A 38 10.17 3.94 15.74
C GLY A 38 8.76 3.41 15.99
N PHE A 39 8.03 3.03 14.94
CA PHE A 39 6.74 2.35 15.11
C PHE A 39 6.92 0.88 15.49
N GLU A 40 6.03 0.35 16.33
CA GLU A 40 5.84 -1.08 16.51
C GLU A 40 5.06 -1.63 15.30
N LEU A 41 5.58 -2.68 14.66
CA LEU A 41 4.95 -3.31 13.50
C LEU A 41 4.12 -4.52 13.94
N ASP A 42 2.80 -4.42 13.79
CA ASP A 42 1.84 -5.49 14.08
C ASP A 42 1.43 -6.19 12.78
N TRP A 43 2.14 -7.25 12.42
CA TRP A 43 1.87 -8.05 11.24
C TRP A 43 0.65 -8.94 11.44
N ARG A 44 -0.26 -8.91 10.48
CA ARG A 44 -1.48 -9.72 10.44
C ARG A 44 -1.58 -10.49 9.13
N HIS A 45 -1.90 -11.76 9.26
CA HIS A 45 -2.06 -12.71 8.16
C HIS A 45 -3.48 -13.32 8.21
N PRO A 46 -4.54 -12.59 7.81
CA PRO A 46 -5.91 -13.09 7.89
C PRO A 46 -6.13 -14.38 7.10
N TRP A 47 -5.39 -14.54 5.99
CA TRP A 47 -5.37 -15.78 5.21
C TRP A 47 -4.91 -17.01 6.03
N ASN A 48 -4.17 -16.81 7.10
CA ASN A 48 -3.68 -17.84 8.03
C ASN A 48 -4.46 -17.84 9.35
N GLY A 49 -5.54 -17.06 9.46
CA GLY A 49 -6.44 -17.08 10.60
C GLY A 49 -6.21 -15.97 11.63
N ASP A 50 -5.33 -15.01 11.37
CA ASP A 50 -5.18 -13.86 12.25
C ASP A 50 -6.45 -12.99 12.26
N ASP A 51 -6.83 -12.55 13.45
CA ASP A 51 -7.97 -11.66 13.66
C ASP A 51 -7.55 -10.19 13.44
N LEU A 52 -8.44 -9.40 12.85
CA LEU A 52 -8.29 -7.95 12.68
C LEU A 52 -9.04 -7.15 13.77
N GLU A 53 -9.74 -7.83 14.69
CA GLU A 53 -10.34 -7.18 15.85
C GLU A 53 -9.27 -6.82 16.88
N THR A 54 -8.90 -5.53 16.94
CA THR A 54 -7.87 -5.00 17.83
C THR A 54 -8.24 -3.63 18.37
N SER A 55 -7.58 -3.19 19.45
CA SER A 55 -7.74 -1.81 19.97
C SER A 55 -7.23 -0.79 18.96
N LEU A 56 -7.85 0.36 18.92
CA LEU A 56 -7.41 1.52 18.15
C LEU A 56 -6.61 2.53 18.98
N ASP A 57 -6.53 2.36 20.32
CA ASP A 57 -6.00 3.38 21.22
C ASP A 57 -4.53 3.75 20.99
N ASP A 58 -3.72 2.76 20.57
CA ASP A 58 -2.29 2.91 20.27
C ASP A 58 -1.99 2.85 18.76
N LEU A 59 -3.04 2.75 17.92
CA LEU A 59 -2.88 2.55 16.49
C LEU A 59 -2.57 3.88 15.78
N ALA A 60 -1.40 3.97 15.18
CA ALA A 60 -0.98 5.11 14.37
C ALA A 60 -1.45 5.01 12.91
N GLY A 61 -1.77 3.81 12.45
CA GLY A 61 -2.27 3.58 11.11
C GLY A 61 -2.24 2.11 10.68
N SER A 62 -2.62 1.87 9.44
CA SER A 62 -2.61 0.53 8.84
C SER A 62 -2.13 0.57 7.40
N VAL A 63 -1.38 -0.46 7.00
CA VAL A 63 -0.99 -0.70 5.61
C VAL A 63 -1.56 -2.04 5.17
N ILE A 64 -2.29 -2.06 4.05
CA ILE A 64 -2.80 -3.27 3.42
C ILE A 64 -2.00 -3.50 2.14
N TYR A 65 -1.23 -4.58 2.13
CA TYR A 65 -0.33 -4.92 1.03
C TYR A 65 -1.06 -5.49 -0.19
N GLY A 66 -0.31 -5.71 -1.25
CA GLY A 66 -0.75 -6.43 -2.45
C GLY A 66 -0.96 -7.92 -2.19
N GLY A 67 -1.54 -8.60 -3.18
CA GLY A 67 -1.77 -10.04 -3.15
C GLY A 67 -2.25 -10.56 -4.49
N GLY A 68 -2.26 -11.87 -4.65
CA GLY A 68 -2.72 -12.55 -5.87
C GLY A 68 -4.23 -12.72 -5.99
N GLN A 69 -4.99 -12.31 -4.97
CA GLN A 69 -6.45 -12.45 -4.92
C GLN A 69 -7.11 -11.28 -5.67
N ASN A 70 -8.38 -11.48 -6.05
CA ASN A 70 -9.25 -10.41 -6.56
C ASN A 70 -10.29 -10.03 -5.50
N VAL A 71 -10.71 -8.77 -5.51
CA VAL A 71 -11.65 -8.24 -4.49
C VAL A 71 -13.02 -8.96 -4.47
N ASP A 72 -13.41 -9.59 -5.57
CA ASP A 72 -14.67 -10.32 -5.71
C ASP A 72 -14.59 -11.81 -5.32
N GLN A 73 -13.45 -12.27 -4.80
CA GLN A 73 -13.21 -13.67 -4.42
C GLN A 73 -13.51 -13.96 -2.94
N GLN A 74 -14.42 -13.22 -2.29
CA GLN A 74 -14.75 -13.45 -0.87
C GLN A 74 -15.27 -14.85 -0.57
N ASP A 75 -15.93 -15.50 -1.53
CA ASP A 75 -16.41 -16.90 -1.38
C ASP A 75 -15.23 -17.88 -1.29
N GLN A 76 -14.13 -17.60 -1.97
CA GLN A 76 -12.90 -18.40 -1.97
C GLN A 76 -11.94 -17.98 -0.85
N HIS A 77 -11.95 -16.71 -0.51
CA HIS A 77 -11.09 -16.05 0.46
C HIS A 77 -11.92 -15.24 1.46
N PRO A 78 -12.60 -15.91 2.42
CA PRO A 78 -13.51 -15.23 3.37
C PRO A 78 -12.86 -14.13 4.21
N TYR A 79 -11.53 -14.21 4.40
CA TYR A 79 -10.78 -13.19 5.11
C TYR A 79 -10.80 -11.81 4.43
N LEU A 80 -11.02 -11.74 3.11
CA LEU A 80 -11.19 -10.45 2.41
C LEU A 80 -12.38 -9.66 2.96
N THR A 81 -13.45 -10.35 3.41
CA THR A 81 -14.58 -9.70 4.08
C THR A 81 -14.18 -9.10 5.44
N ALA A 82 -13.30 -9.76 6.18
CA ALA A 82 -12.78 -9.21 7.45
C ALA A 82 -11.90 -7.98 7.19
N GLU A 83 -11.12 -7.99 6.11
CA GLU A 83 -10.31 -6.83 5.71
C GLU A 83 -11.16 -5.64 5.28
N MET A 84 -12.26 -5.86 4.55
CA MET A 84 -13.20 -4.80 4.20
C MET A 84 -13.84 -4.18 5.45
N ARG A 85 -14.19 -4.97 6.46
CA ARG A 85 -14.66 -4.45 7.76
C ARG A 85 -13.58 -3.68 8.50
N TRP A 86 -12.32 -4.11 8.39
CA TRP A 86 -11.20 -3.37 8.94
C TRP A 86 -11.03 -2.01 8.26
N ILE A 87 -11.16 -1.97 6.92
CA ILE A 87 -11.15 -0.73 6.14
C ILE A 87 -12.25 0.22 6.62
N ASP A 88 -13.52 -0.27 6.69
CA ASP A 88 -14.64 0.53 7.21
C ASP A 88 -14.33 1.10 8.59
N ARG A 89 -13.78 0.27 9.48
CA ARG A 89 -13.43 0.67 10.84
C ARG A 89 -12.33 1.73 10.87
N CYS A 90 -11.32 1.64 10.00
CA CYS A 90 -10.31 2.67 9.85
C CYS A 90 -10.91 3.98 9.35
N LEU A 91 -11.77 3.94 8.33
CA LEU A 91 -12.43 5.11 7.77
C LEU A 91 -13.36 5.80 8.77
N GLU A 92 -14.16 5.03 9.52
CA GLU A 92 -15.06 5.55 10.55
C GLU A 92 -14.35 6.24 11.72
N ASN A 93 -13.09 5.89 11.99
CA ASN A 93 -12.30 6.41 13.11
C ASN A 93 -11.13 7.30 12.68
N ASP A 94 -11.09 7.72 11.41
CA ASP A 94 -10.04 8.57 10.84
C ASP A 94 -8.61 8.00 11.05
N ILE A 95 -8.47 6.68 11.08
CA ILE A 95 -7.18 6.00 11.19
C ILE A 95 -6.44 6.11 9.85
N PRO A 96 -5.17 6.60 9.84
CA PRO A 96 -4.36 6.63 8.63
C PRO A 96 -4.28 5.25 7.95
N LEU A 97 -4.68 5.18 6.68
CA LEU A 97 -4.83 3.94 5.94
C LEU A 97 -4.16 4.01 4.58
N LEU A 98 -3.27 3.07 4.31
CA LEU A 98 -2.62 2.91 3.02
C LEU A 98 -2.92 1.53 2.42
N GLY A 99 -3.52 1.51 1.24
CA GLY A 99 -3.68 0.29 0.45
C GLY A 99 -2.74 0.27 -0.76
N LEU A 100 -2.03 -0.83 -0.94
CA LEU A 100 -1.08 -1.07 -2.03
C LEU A 100 -1.61 -2.17 -2.94
N CYS A 101 -1.74 -1.93 -4.22
CA CYS A 101 -2.26 -2.85 -5.24
C CYS A 101 -3.62 -3.46 -4.82
N LEU A 102 -3.66 -4.74 -4.41
CA LEU A 102 -4.89 -5.35 -3.87
C LEU A 102 -5.45 -4.56 -2.69
N GLY A 103 -4.59 -4.07 -1.77
CA GLY A 103 -5.03 -3.22 -0.66
C GLY A 103 -5.72 -1.93 -1.13
N GLY A 104 -5.19 -1.26 -2.15
CA GLY A 104 -5.81 -0.10 -2.79
C GLY A 104 -7.14 -0.44 -3.47
N GLN A 105 -7.20 -1.60 -4.12
CA GLN A 105 -8.42 -2.13 -4.74
C GLN A 105 -9.49 -2.48 -3.70
N LEU A 106 -9.10 -3.05 -2.54
CA LEU A 106 -10.01 -3.35 -1.44
C LEU A 106 -10.61 -2.07 -0.84
N ILE A 107 -9.82 -1.02 -0.66
CA ILE A 107 -10.32 0.29 -0.21
C ILE A 107 -11.32 0.84 -1.23
N ALA A 108 -10.97 0.84 -2.53
CA ALA A 108 -11.86 1.32 -3.59
C ALA A 108 -13.17 0.52 -3.63
N HIS A 109 -13.10 -0.81 -3.54
CA HIS A 109 -14.26 -1.71 -3.53
C HIS A 109 -15.15 -1.48 -2.30
N THR A 110 -14.57 -1.35 -1.11
CA THR A 110 -15.29 -1.04 0.14
C THR A 110 -16.04 0.29 0.05
N LEU A 111 -15.45 1.28 -0.64
CA LEU A 111 -16.08 2.56 -0.95
C LEU A 111 -17.11 2.49 -2.10
N GLY A 112 -17.41 1.30 -2.63
CA GLY A 112 -18.42 1.08 -3.66
C GLY A 112 -17.93 1.23 -5.10
N ALA A 113 -16.64 1.45 -5.33
CA ALA A 113 -16.10 1.53 -6.68
C ALA A 113 -15.96 0.15 -7.33
N LYS A 114 -16.09 0.11 -8.66
CA LYS A 114 -15.83 -1.10 -9.43
C LYS A 114 -14.33 -1.37 -9.50
N VAL A 115 -13.98 -2.63 -9.30
CA VAL A 115 -12.62 -3.16 -9.49
C VAL A 115 -12.69 -4.32 -10.48
N GLY A 116 -11.77 -4.38 -11.43
CA GLY A 116 -11.79 -5.45 -12.41
C GLY A 116 -10.65 -5.37 -13.43
N PRO A 117 -10.59 -6.36 -14.34
CA PRO A 117 -9.57 -6.41 -15.37
C PRO A 117 -9.74 -5.31 -16.41
N HIS A 118 -8.66 -4.97 -17.09
CA HIS A 118 -8.68 -4.08 -18.23
C HIS A 118 -9.43 -4.74 -19.42
N ASP A 119 -10.27 -3.97 -20.15
CA ASP A 119 -11.08 -4.49 -21.27
C ASP A 119 -10.23 -5.13 -22.38
N ALA A 120 -9.02 -4.63 -22.60
CA ALA A 120 -8.06 -5.20 -23.56
C ALA A 120 -7.16 -6.28 -22.96
N GLY A 121 -7.40 -6.74 -21.73
CA GLY A 121 -6.60 -7.76 -21.06
C GLY A 121 -5.15 -7.36 -20.77
N LEU A 122 -4.91 -6.07 -20.59
CA LEU A 122 -3.57 -5.55 -20.30
C LEU A 122 -3.11 -5.97 -18.90
N HIS A 123 -1.80 -6.17 -18.78
CA HIS A 123 -1.08 -6.33 -17.53
C HIS A 123 -0.05 -5.20 -17.43
N GLU A 124 0.10 -4.61 -16.28
CA GLU A 124 1.28 -3.81 -15.97
C GLU A 124 2.21 -4.65 -15.10
N PHE A 125 3.40 -4.98 -15.62
CA PHE A 125 4.45 -5.67 -14.90
C PHE A 125 5.79 -5.05 -15.28
N GLY A 126 6.35 -4.27 -14.37
CA GLY A 126 7.55 -3.47 -14.57
C GLY A 126 7.41 -2.02 -14.10
N TYR A 127 8.20 -1.11 -14.66
CA TYR A 127 8.19 0.31 -14.32
C TYR A 127 7.41 1.12 -15.34
N TYR A 128 6.36 1.79 -14.89
CA TYR A 128 5.47 2.61 -15.74
C TYR A 128 5.36 4.02 -15.20
N PRO A 129 5.26 5.03 -16.09
CA PRO A 129 5.10 6.40 -15.67
C PRO A 129 3.69 6.67 -15.17
N ILE A 130 3.60 7.38 -14.05
CA ILE A 130 2.40 8.00 -13.54
C ILE A 130 2.59 9.51 -13.46
N ARG A 131 1.49 10.27 -13.53
CA ARG A 131 1.53 11.73 -13.49
C ARG A 131 0.53 12.25 -12.48
N SER A 132 0.90 13.32 -11.79
CA SER A 132 -0.02 14.05 -10.91
C SER A 132 -1.21 14.57 -11.69
N VAL A 133 -2.40 14.44 -11.11
CA VAL A 133 -3.65 15.03 -11.67
C VAL A 133 -3.81 16.45 -11.18
N ASP A 134 -3.51 16.69 -9.90
CA ASP A 134 -3.63 17.99 -9.26
C ASP A 134 -2.26 18.40 -8.68
N THR A 135 -1.75 19.53 -9.15
CA THR A 135 -0.50 20.11 -8.69
C THR A 135 -0.63 20.78 -7.32
N THR A 136 -1.85 21.01 -6.85
CA THR A 136 -2.10 21.67 -5.55
C THR A 136 -1.96 20.70 -4.37
N GLU A 137 -2.20 19.41 -4.56
CA GLU A 137 -2.10 18.39 -3.51
C GLU A 137 -0.65 17.95 -3.22
N HIS A 138 0.31 18.33 -4.05
CA HIS A 138 1.73 17.98 -3.89
C HIS A 138 1.99 16.47 -3.71
N PHE A 139 1.10 15.62 -4.24
CA PHE A 139 1.27 14.17 -4.17
C PHE A 139 2.49 13.73 -4.99
N LEU A 140 2.62 14.24 -6.23
CA LEU A 140 3.79 14.06 -7.09
C LEU A 140 4.26 15.43 -7.61
N SER A 141 5.55 15.58 -7.80
CA SER A 141 6.15 16.76 -8.46
C SER A 141 6.30 16.54 -9.98
N GLY A 142 5.23 16.08 -10.66
CA GLY A 142 5.25 15.82 -12.10
C GLY A 142 5.07 14.34 -12.46
N GLU A 143 6.02 13.77 -13.22
CA GLU A 143 6.01 12.36 -13.61
C GLU A 143 6.92 11.54 -12.69
N LEU A 144 6.44 10.37 -12.27
CA LEU A 144 7.21 9.38 -11.53
C LEU A 144 7.04 8.00 -12.18
N TYR A 145 8.13 7.27 -12.40
CA TYR A 145 8.04 5.86 -12.77
C TYR A 145 7.90 5.01 -11.52
N VAL A 146 6.90 4.13 -11.51
CA VAL A 146 6.58 3.27 -10.36
C VAL A 146 6.54 1.80 -10.76
N MET A 147 6.90 0.92 -9.81
CA MET A 147 6.78 -0.52 -10.02
C MET A 147 5.33 -0.95 -10.01
N GLN A 148 4.95 -1.70 -11.02
CA GLN A 148 3.60 -2.24 -11.24
C GLN A 148 3.64 -3.76 -11.32
N CYS A 149 2.63 -4.42 -10.76
CA CYS A 149 2.43 -5.86 -10.89
C CYS A 149 0.93 -6.17 -10.72
N HIS A 150 0.11 -5.88 -11.75
CA HIS A 150 -1.33 -6.08 -11.69
C HIS A 150 -1.96 -6.24 -13.08
N TYR A 151 -3.19 -6.75 -13.09
CA TYR A 151 -4.07 -6.81 -14.26
C TYR A 151 -5.51 -6.38 -13.95
N HIS A 152 -5.82 -6.13 -12.68
CA HIS A 152 -7.02 -5.41 -12.25
C HIS A 152 -6.68 -3.97 -11.93
N GLY A 153 -7.64 -3.08 -12.14
CA GLY A 153 -7.60 -1.68 -11.73
C GLY A 153 -8.91 -1.32 -11.05
N PHE A 154 -9.00 -0.14 -10.50
CA PHE A 154 -10.19 0.39 -9.84
C PHE A 154 -10.73 1.63 -10.55
N GLU A 155 -12.04 1.79 -10.52
CA GLU A 155 -12.68 3.07 -10.78
C GLU A 155 -12.48 4.00 -9.57
N LEU A 156 -12.53 5.32 -9.79
CA LEU A 156 -12.42 6.27 -8.68
C LEU A 156 -13.67 6.18 -7.79
N PRO A 157 -13.53 5.92 -6.48
CA PRO A 157 -14.67 5.93 -5.57
C PRO A 157 -15.37 7.28 -5.52
N GLU A 158 -16.69 7.29 -5.33
CA GLU A 158 -17.44 8.53 -5.14
C GLU A 158 -16.92 9.28 -3.91
N GLY A 159 -16.67 10.57 -4.05
CA GLY A 159 -16.10 11.42 -3.00
C GLY A 159 -14.59 11.32 -2.83
N ALA A 160 -13.92 10.40 -3.53
CA ALA A 160 -12.46 10.33 -3.52
C ALA A 160 -11.83 11.36 -4.49
N ARG A 161 -10.61 11.77 -4.18
CA ARG A 161 -9.78 12.63 -5.03
C ARG A 161 -8.77 11.79 -5.79
N LEU A 162 -8.76 11.91 -7.12
CA LEU A 162 -7.73 11.26 -7.95
C LEU A 162 -6.41 12.02 -7.82
N LEU A 163 -5.34 11.33 -7.44
CA LEU A 163 -4.02 11.93 -7.19
C LEU A 163 -3.04 11.70 -8.34
N ALA A 164 -3.09 10.54 -8.96
CA ALA A 164 -2.19 10.18 -10.06
C ALA A 164 -2.89 9.35 -11.13
N GLN A 165 -2.46 9.57 -12.37
CA GLN A 165 -2.95 8.88 -13.57
C GLN A 165 -1.81 8.13 -14.27
N GLY A 166 -2.15 6.98 -14.85
CA GLY A 166 -1.30 6.20 -15.75
C GLY A 166 -1.80 6.18 -17.19
N ASN A 167 -1.05 5.55 -18.07
CA ASN A 167 -1.41 5.46 -19.49
C ASN A 167 -2.39 4.31 -19.77
N SER A 168 -2.08 3.10 -19.29
CA SER A 168 -2.93 1.91 -19.52
C SER A 168 -4.07 1.83 -18.52
N TYR A 169 -3.77 2.09 -17.26
CA TYR A 169 -4.74 2.18 -16.18
C TYR A 169 -4.83 3.63 -15.72
N PRO A 170 -5.96 4.30 -15.98
CA PRO A 170 -6.06 5.75 -15.75
C PRO A 170 -5.99 6.11 -14.25
N ASN A 171 -6.52 5.27 -13.36
CA ASN A 171 -6.56 5.55 -11.93
C ASN A 171 -5.40 4.81 -11.23
N GLN A 172 -4.40 5.56 -10.80
CA GLN A 172 -3.19 5.01 -10.20
C GLN A 172 -3.07 5.28 -8.69
N ALA A 173 -3.62 6.40 -8.24
CA ALA A 173 -3.67 6.74 -6.83
C ALA A 173 -4.87 7.62 -6.53
N PHE A 174 -5.51 7.40 -5.39
CA PHE A 174 -6.58 8.24 -4.87
C PHE A 174 -6.43 8.48 -3.37
N ALA A 175 -7.04 9.56 -2.89
CA ALA A 175 -7.27 9.81 -1.47
C ALA A 175 -8.77 9.88 -1.17
N PHE A 176 -9.18 9.37 -0.03
CA PHE A 176 -10.52 9.49 0.52
C PHE A 176 -10.46 10.07 1.92
N GLY A 177 -11.20 11.14 2.18
CA GLY A 177 -10.99 11.94 3.38
C GLY A 177 -9.57 12.52 3.43
N GLU A 178 -9.03 12.68 4.63
CA GLU A 178 -7.68 13.24 4.83
C GLU A 178 -6.59 12.15 4.92
N ASN A 179 -6.95 10.93 5.36
CA ASN A 179 -5.99 9.94 5.85
C ASN A 179 -6.03 8.59 5.13
N ALA A 180 -6.94 8.37 4.18
CA ALA A 180 -7.00 7.09 3.46
C ALA A 180 -6.50 7.23 2.01
N TYR A 181 -5.56 6.36 1.63
CA TYR A 181 -4.93 6.35 0.31
C TYR A 181 -4.96 4.96 -0.31
N GLY A 182 -5.38 4.89 -1.57
CA GLY A 182 -5.28 3.69 -2.39
C GLY A 182 -4.29 3.90 -3.54
N LEU A 183 -3.24 3.09 -3.60
CA LEU A 183 -2.25 3.08 -4.67
C LEU A 183 -2.39 1.78 -5.48
N GLN A 184 -2.41 1.88 -6.80
CA GLN A 184 -2.44 0.70 -7.67
C GLN A 184 -1.08 0.04 -7.79
N PHE A 185 -0.02 0.79 -7.61
CA PHE A 185 1.37 0.39 -7.80
C PHE A 185 2.05 -0.05 -6.50
N HIS A 186 3.28 -0.54 -6.63
CA HIS A 186 4.09 -1.14 -5.57
C HIS A 186 5.34 -0.29 -5.23
N PRO A 187 5.21 0.84 -4.54
CA PRO A 187 6.37 1.65 -4.17
C PRO A 187 7.20 1.01 -3.06
N GLU A 188 6.60 0.04 -2.34
CA GLU A 188 7.27 -0.75 -1.29
C GLU A 188 8.27 -1.77 -1.87
N CYS A 189 8.13 -2.10 -3.16
CA CYS A 189 8.94 -3.11 -3.83
C CYS A 189 10.41 -2.69 -3.89
N THR A 190 11.30 -3.54 -3.34
CA THR A 190 12.75 -3.41 -3.46
C THR A 190 13.26 -4.10 -4.74
N LEU A 191 14.52 -3.84 -5.14
CA LEU A 191 15.16 -4.57 -6.24
C LEU A 191 15.22 -6.09 -5.95
N THR A 192 15.36 -6.49 -4.69
CA THR A 192 15.31 -7.90 -4.27
C THR A 192 13.92 -8.49 -4.49
N THR A 193 12.87 -7.75 -4.14
CA THR A 193 11.49 -8.14 -4.40
C THR A 193 11.21 -8.26 -5.90
N LEU A 194 11.66 -7.29 -6.71
CA LEU A 194 11.54 -7.34 -8.16
C LEU A 194 12.18 -8.60 -8.75
N GLN A 195 13.42 -8.93 -8.34
CA GLN A 195 14.12 -10.14 -8.79
C GLN A 195 13.37 -11.42 -8.42
N ARG A 196 12.77 -11.46 -7.20
CA ARG A 196 11.93 -12.57 -6.75
C ARG A 196 10.70 -12.73 -7.62
N TRP A 197 10.00 -11.63 -7.94
CA TRP A 197 8.84 -11.65 -8.84
C TRP A 197 9.20 -12.05 -10.26
N GLN A 198 10.32 -11.56 -10.80
CA GLN A 198 10.80 -11.93 -12.13
C GLN A 198 11.11 -13.43 -12.29
N THR A 199 11.44 -14.11 -11.20
CA THR A 199 11.77 -15.55 -11.20
C THR A 199 10.61 -16.44 -10.74
N SER A 200 9.46 -15.86 -10.41
CA SER A 200 8.28 -16.60 -9.98
C SER A 200 7.55 -17.25 -11.16
N ASP A 201 6.96 -18.41 -10.92
CA ASP A 201 6.20 -19.15 -11.94
C ASP A 201 4.93 -18.40 -12.39
N TRP A 202 4.42 -17.51 -11.54
CA TRP A 202 3.25 -16.68 -11.84
C TRP A 202 3.58 -15.39 -12.60
N ALA A 203 4.86 -15.06 -12.83
CA ALA A 203 5.25 -13.83 -13.51
C ALA A 203 4.58 -13.75 -14.90
N PRO A 204 3.90 -12.61 -15.22
CA PRO A 204 3.06 -12.52 -16.42
C PRO A 204 3.88 -12.20 -17.69
N TRP A 205 4.97 -12.94 -17.91
CA TRP A 205 5.81 -12.76 -19.08
C TRP A 205 5.04 -12.97 -20.39
N GLY A 206 5.22 -12.05 -21.34
CA GLY A 206 4.56 -12.09 -22.63
C GLY A 206 3.08 -11.75 -22.62
N ARG A 207 2.51 -11.38 -21.51
CA ARG A 207 1.14 -10.83 -21.46
C ARG A 207 1.11 -9.44 -22.08
N PRO A 208 0.00 -9.05 -22.76
CA PRO A 208 -0.16 -7.72 -23.32
C PRO A 208 0.08 -6.63 -22.24
N GLY A 209 0.93 -5.67 -22.54
CA GLY A 209 1.28 -4.57 -21.63
C GLY A 209 2.46 -4.86 -20.69
N ALA A 210 2.77 -6.14 -20.39
CA ALA A 210 3.91 -6.49 -19.55
C ALA A 210 5.24 -6.16 -20.21
N GLN A 211 6.17 -5.55 -19.49
CA GLN A 211 7.53 -5.28 -19.93
C GLN A 211 8.35 -6.57 -19.94
N THR A 212 9.36 -6.65 -20.82
CA THR A 212 10.36 -7.71 -20.77
C THR A 212 11.29 -7.53 -19.55
N LYS A 213 11.97 -8.60 -19.15
CA LYS A 213 12.95 -8.53 -18.06
C LYS A 213 14.02 -7.48 -18.32
N GLU A 214 14.55 -7.40 -19.55
CA GLU A 214 15.56 -6.42 -19.95
C GLU A 214 15.04 -4.97 -19.80
N GLN A 215 13.79 -4.71 -20.20
CA GLN A 215 13.15 -3.40 -20.00
C GLN A 215 13.01 -3.07 -18.51
N GLN A 216 12.55 -4.02 -17.71
CA GLN A 216 12.41 -3.84 -16.25
C GLN A 216 13.75 -3.53 -15.59
N ASP A 217 14.80 -4.30 -15.90
CA ASP A 217 16.14 -4.13 -15.32
C ASP A 217 16.73 -2.75 -15.68
N THR A 218 16.55 -2.34 -16.94
CA THR A 218 17.00 -1.02 -17.41
C THR A 218 16.27 0.11 -16.70
N LEU A 219 14.93 0.05 -16.63
CA LEU A 219 14.12 1.07 -15.99
C LEU A 219 14.30 1.10 -14.47
N ALA A 220 14.51 -0.05 -13.83
CA ALA A 220 14.83 -0.12 -12.41
C ALA A 220 16.10 0.67 -12.07
N THR A 221 17.15 0.57 -12.89
CA THR A 221 18.39 1.31 -12.70
C THR A 221 18.18 2.84 -12.69
N LEU A 222 17.19 3.32 -13.46
CA LEU A 222 16.92 4.76 -13.61
C LEU A 222 15.90 5.28 -12.61
N HIS A 223 14.92 4.46 -12.23
CA HIS A 223 13.70 4.94 -11.60
C HIS A 223 13.44 4.38 -10.19
N ASP A 224 14.16 3.34 -9.78
CA ASP A 224 13.98 2.76 -8.44
C ASP A 224 14.32 3.75 -7.32
N GLY A 225 15.43 4.49 -7.44
CA GLY A 225 15.83 5.51 -6.47
C GLY A 225 14.81 6.64 -6.31
N PRO A 226 14.39 7.32 -7.38
CA PRO A 226 13.34 8.35 -7.29
C PRO A 226 12.02 7.85 -6.70
N MET A 227 11.58 6.61 -7.02
CA MET A 227 10.38 6.00 -6.43
C MET A 227 10.58 5.76 -4.93
N HIS A 228 11.73 5.21 -4.53
CA HIS A 228 12.10 5.01 -3.13
C HIS A 228 12.01 6.32 -2.35
N ASP A 229 12.69 7.38 -2.80
CA ASP A 229 12.74 8.66 -2.09
C ASP A 229 11.36 9.30 -1.96
N TRP A 230 10.55 9.23 -3.01
CA TRP A 230 9.17 9.69 -2.98
C TRP A 230 8.35 8.92 -1.93
N PHE A 231 8.47 7.60 -1.92
CA PHE A 231 7.64 6.76 -1.05
C PHE A 231 7.97 6.94 0.43
N LEU A 232 9.24 7.03 0.79
CA LEU A 232 9.63 7.29 2.18
C LEU A 232 9.08 8.64 2.67
N ASN A 233 9.22 9.69 1.86
CA ASN A 233 8.64 10.99 2.17
C ASN A 233 7.10 10.96 2.27
N PHE A 234 6.44 10.12 1.48
CA PHE A 234 5.00 9.92 1.54
C PHE A 234 4.58 9.24 2.85
N LEU A 235 5.29 8.19 3.28
CA LEU A 235 5.03 7.48 4.54
C LEU A 235 5.19 8.40 5.75
N GLU A 236 6.22 9.25 5.78
CA GLU A 236 6.45 10.22 6.85
C GLU A 236 5.34 11.27 6.98
N LYS A 237 4.71 11.64 5.86
CA LYS A 237 3.57 12.55 5.87
C LYS A 237 2.27 11.88 6.28
N LEU A 238 2.09 10.62 5.92
CA LEU A 238 0.88 9.87 6.24
C LEU A 238 0.87 9.39 7.69
N PHE A 239 2.00 8.88 8.17
CA PHE A 239 2.13 8.35 9.52
C PHE A 239 3.00 9.26 10.37
N GLU A 240 2.38 9.99 11.31
CA GLU A 240 3.13 10.86 12.22
C GLU A 240 3.98 10.03 13.19
N PRO A 241 5.33 10.14 13.13
CA PRO A 241 6.21 9.39 14.02
C PRO A 241 5.91 9.65 15.49
N PRO A 242 6.18 8.70 16.40
CA PRO A 242 6.11 8.91 17.84
C PRO A 242 7.02 10.11 18.20
N GLN A 243 6.46 11.10 18.88
CA GLN A 243 7.25 12.27 19.30
C GLN A 243 8.28 11.84 20.35
N VAL A 244 9.56 11.95 20.01
CA VAL A 244 10.64 11.85 21.00
C VAL A 244 10.53 13.09 21.91
N ARG A 245 9.98 12.92 23.10
CA ARG A 245 10.05 13.99 24.11
C ARG A 245 11.52 14.13 24.55
N SER A 246 12.11 15.25 24.15
CA SER A 246 13.43 15.72 24.63
C SER A 246 13.44 15.99 26.11
#